data_95db2c30ae33b10f07d8a5abe31596cc
#
_entry.id   95db2c30ae33b10f07d8a5abe31596cc
#
_cell.length_a   1.000
_cell.length_b   1.000
_cell.length_c   1.000
_cell.angle_alpha   90.00
_cell.angle_beta   90.00
_cell.angle_gamma   90.00
#
_symmetry.space_group_name_H-M   'P 1'
#
loop_
_entity.id
_entity.type
_entity.pdbx_description
1 polymer ?
#
loop_
_entity_poly.entity_id
_entity_poly.type
_entity_poly.pdbx_seq_one_letter_code
_entity_poly.pdbx_strand_id
1 'polypeptide(L)'
;MIFLFILLFGVLFLFVNIRQVAPGNRGSIAAGLAVIALPVCFIFRGHLWASVGQAFLAVWLCEALLLYIFWWLFRGIRRLAVRRPLPQRVGIMGVRCLLAVSVVVSAVMCIAGYFHNADYYLRRTDVDLPGDSHFTALFFSDLHLDPLFDRDKALRILHDADSVRPDFIFFGGDLSDEHDSLMTLEGYDKIFREMAGKARVGAFAVDGNHEGYMERSGSDPHGWLRRNGWIVLEDSTACTELACITGRIDHQVAHVRGVERLPLDFIAPAKDSRVPWIVLDHQPRGLDSLDTRKPDFALSGHTHDGQFFPGTVIINWVWKIAYGFGALDGIKWLVTSGVHSWGPPVRVGSDAEMWILDFK
;
A
#
# COMPACT_ATOMS: atom_id res chain seq x y z
N MET A 1 -14.50 0.54 7.35
CA MET A 1 -15.65 1.34 7.87
C MET A 1 -15.45 2.84 7.67
N ILE A 2 -14.34 3.46 8.09
CA ILE A 2 -14.06 4.91 7.92
C ILE A 2 -14.09 5.33 6.44
N PHE A 3 -13.46 4.58 5.55
CA PHE A 3 -13.45 4.85 4.11
C PHE A 3 -14.85 4.89 3.50
N LEU A 4 -15.72 3.96 3.88
CA LEU A 4 -17.11 3.94 3.41
C LEU A 4 -17.89 5.18 3.90
N PHE A 5 -17.64 5.64 5.13
CA PHE A 5 -18.24 6.87 5.66
C PHE A 5 -17.77 8.12 4.91
N ILE A 6 -16.48 8.25 4.65
CA ILE A 6 -15.90 9.37 3.86
C ILE A 6 -16.51 9.39 2.46
N LEU A 7 -16.66 8.22 1.86
CA LEU A 7 -17.22 8.06 0.52
C LEU A 7 -18.70 8.41 0.46
N LEU A 8 -19.51 7.92 1.41
CA LEU A 8 -20.94 8.25 1.53
C LEU A 8 -21.15 9.75 1.81
N PHE A 9 -20.34 10.32 2.70
CA PHE A 9 -20.39 11.75 2.98
C PHE A 9 -20.00 12.59 1.76
N GLY A 10 -18.94 12.20 1.06
CA GLY A 10 -18.50 12.86 -0.17
C GLY A 10 -19.56 12.80 -1.27
N VAL A 11 -20.20 11.64 -1.48
CA VAL A 11 -21.31 11.48 -2.42
C VAL A 11 -22.50 12.35 -2.07
N LEU A 12 -22.90 12.39 -0.79
CA LEU A 12 -23.99 13.26 -0.32
C LEU A 12 -23.64 14.73 -0.51
N PHE A 13 -22.39 15.11 -0.20
CA PHE A 13 -21.87 16.45 -0.41
C PHE A 13 -21.93 16.88 -1.87
N LEU A 14 -21.48 16.03 -2.80
CA LEU A 14 -21.60 16.28 -4.25
C LEU A 14 -23.04 16.40 -4.69
N PHE A 15 -23.91 15.52 -4.23
CA PHE A 15 -25.34 15.56 -4.54
C PHE A 15 -25.96 16.92 -4.19
N VAL A 16 -25.70 17.39 -2.96
CA VAL A 16 -26.23 18.70 -2.49
C VAL A 16 -25.67 19.84 -3.34
N ASN A 17 -24.36 19.82 -3.64
CA ASN A 17 -23.72 20.91 -4.39
C ASN A 17 -24.12 20.92 -5.88
N ILE A 18 -24.20 19.76 -6.54
CA ILE A 18 -24.68 19.66 -7.91
C ILE A 18 -26.11 20.19 -8.03
N ARG A 19 -26.98 19.89 -7.08
CA ARG A 19 -28.35 20.44 -7.05
C ARG A 19 -28.40 21.96 -6.89
N GLN A 20 -27.51 22.54 -6.10
CA GLN A 20 -27.42 24.00 -5.94
C GLN A 20 -26.96 24.70 -7.22
N VAL A 21 -26.07 24.05 -7.98
CA VAL A 21 -25.45 24.61 -9.18
C VAL A 21 -26.28 24.36 -10.44
N ALA A 22 -26.99 23.24 -10.49
CA ALA A 22 -27.89 22.86 -11.58
C ALA A 22 -29.29 22.55 -11.02
N PRO A 23 -30.10 23.57 -10.71
CA PRO A 23 -31.45 23.36 -10.21
C PRO A 23 -32.32 22.69 -11.25
N GLY A 24 -33.18 21.77 -10.82
CA GLY A 24 -34.13 21.04 -11.67
C GLY A 24 -33.70 19.60 -11.98
N ASN A 25 -34.44 18.96 -12.87
CA ASN A 25 -34.31 17.53 -13.18
C ASN A 25 -32.89 17.13 -13.65
N ARG A 26 -32.22 18.01 -14.44
CA ARG A 26 -30.88 17.73 -14.96
C ARG A 26 -29.83 17.61 -13.87
N GLY A 27 -29.87 18.47 -12.83
CA GLY A 27 -28.97 18.39 -11.70
C GLY A 27 -29.25 17.17 -10.82
N SER A 28 -30.51 16.80 -10.65
CA SER A 28 -30.88 15.58 -9.92
C SER A 28 -30.44 14.31 -10.64
N ILE A 29 -30.54 14.27 -11.97
CA ILE A 29 -30.06 13.16 -12.80
C ILE A 29 -28.52 13.06 -12.72
N ALA A 30 -27.78 14.16 -12.89
CA ALA A 30 -26.32 14.16 -12.80
C ALA A 30 -25.83 13.69 -11.42
N ALA A 31 -26.47 14.16 -10.36
CA ALA A 31 -26.16 13.72 -9.00
C ALA A 31 -26.49 12.24 -8.78
N GLY A 32 -27.59 11.75 -9.32
CA GLY A 32 -27.96 10.33 -9.27
C GLY A 32 -26.99 9.44 -10.01
N LEU A 33 -26.52 9.87 -11.19
CA LEU A 33 -25.50 9.15 -11.96
C LEU A 33 -24.16 9.08 -11.21
N ALA A 34 -23.73 10.16 -10.54
CA ALA A 34 -22.53 10.15 -9.73
C ALA A 34 -22.63 9.18 -8.55
N VAL A 35 -23.81 9.08 -7.90
CA VAL A 35 -24.08 8.13 -6.82
C VAL A 35 -24.04 6.69 -7.32
N ILE A 36 -24.57 6.41 -8.51
CA ILE A 36 -24.61 5.06 -9.11
C ILE A 36 -23.23 4.66 -9.67
N ALA A 37 -22.45 5.62 -10.18
CA ALA A 37 -21.13 5.34 -10.76
C ALA A 37 -20.20 4.61 -9.79
N LEU A 38 -20.23 4.96 -8.51
CA LEU A 38 -19.35 4.37 -7.49
C LEU A 38 -19.59 2.86 -7.27
N PRO A 39 -20.82 2.40 -6.94
CA PRO A 39 -21.06 0.97 -6.80
C PRO A 39 -20.84 0.20 -8.12
N VAL A 40 -21.13 0.81 -9.27
CA VAL A 40 -20.84 0.22 -10.59
C VAL A 40 -19.34 0.01 -10.76
N CYS A 41 -18.51 1.03 -10.49
CA CYS A 41 -17.06 0.88 -10.55
C CYS A 41 -16.55 -0.18 -9.54
N PHE A 42 -17.19 -0.29 -8.37
CA PHE A 42 -16.81 -1.28 -7.39
C PHE A 42 -17.15 -2.73 -7.82
N ILE A 43 -18.31 -2.93 -8.43
CA ILE A 43 -18.73 -4.26 -8.95
C ILE A 43 -17.81 -4.72 -10.09
N PHE A 44 -17.38 -3.81 -10.95
CA PHE A 44 -16.56 -4.10 -12.12
C PHE A 44 -15.05 -3.81 -11.91
N ARG A 45 -14.58 -3.82 -10.67
CA ARG A 45 -13.19 -3.44 -10.29
C ARG A 45 -12.09 -4.23 -11.01
N GLY A 46 -12.35 -5.44 -11.47
CA GLY A 46 -11.43 -6.22 -12.30
C GLY A 46 -11.22 -5.68 -13.72
N HIS A 47 -11.93 -4.60 -14.12
CA HIS A 47 -11.74 -3.93 -15.38
C HIS A 47 -11.05 -2.58 -15.19
N LEU A 48 -10.04 -2.29 -16.02
CA LEU A 48 -9.23 -1.07 -15.93
C LEU A 48 -10.06 0.22 -15.82
N TRP A 49 -11.11 0.37 -16.67
CA TRP A 49 -11.99 1.55 -16.66
C TRP A 49 -12.70 1.74 -15.31
N ALA A 50 -13.07 0.64 -14.66
CA ALA A 50 -13.80 0.69 -13.39
C ALA A 50 -12.83 0.98 -12.23
N SER A 51 -11.66 0.37 -12.21
CA SER A 51 -10.62 0.64 -11.21
C SER A 51 -10.10 2.08 -11.29
N VAL A 52 -9.77 2.57 -12.49
CA VAL A 52 -9.37 3.98 -12.68
C VAL A 52 -10.54 4.92 -12.35
N GLY A 53 -11.78 4.52 -12.66
CA GLY A 53 -12.99 5.25 -12.27
C GLY A 53 -13.14 5.37 -10.75
N GLN A 54 -12.82 4.34 -9.98
CA GLN A 54 -12.80 4.39 -8.51
C GLN A 54 -11.77 5.39 -7.99
N ALA A 55 -10.53 5.33 -8.52
CA ALA A 55 -9.47 6.28 -8.15
C ALA A 55 -9.91 7.71 -8.48
N PHE A 56 -10.42 7.94 -9.69
CA PHE A 56 -10.93 9.25 -10.10
C PHE A 56 -12.00 9.77 -9.14
N LEU A 57 -13.00 8.95 -8.81
CA LEU A 57 -14.06 9.35 -7.90
C LEU A 57 -13.54 9.67 -6.51
N ALA A 58 -12.61 8.87 -5.98
CA ALA A 58 -12.01 9.08 -4.67
C ALA A 58 -11.20 10.39 -4.62
N VAL A 59 -10.31 10.61 -5.58
CA VAL A 59 -9.49 11.82 -5.70
C VAL A 59 -10.39 13.05 -5.89
N TRP A 60 -11.35 12.97 -6.84
CA TRP A 60 -12.26 14.07 -7.14
C TRP A 60 -13.11 14.46 -5.93
N LEU A 61 -13.64 13.49 -5.18
CA LEU A 61 -14.41 13.76 -3.96
C LEU A 61 -13.59 14.53 -2.92
N CYS A 62 -12.34 14.11 -2.70
CA CYS A 62 -11.44 14.75 -1.76
C CYS A 62 -11.07 16.18 -2.20
N GLU A 63 -10.69 16.35 -3.46
CA GLU A 63 -10.34 17.67 -4.02
C GLU A 63 -11.53 18.62 -4.01
N ALA A 64 -12.69 18.17 -4.48
CA ALA A 64 -13.92 18.99 -4.50
C ALA A 64 -14.30 19.45 -3.09
N LEU A 65 -14.18 18.56 -2.09
CA LEU A 65 -14.44 18.90 -0.68
C LEU A 65 -13.47 19.97 -0.18
N LEU A 66 -12.17 19.81 -0.41
CA LEU A 66 -11.15 20.78 0.00
C LEU A 66 -11.37 22.14 -0.66
N LEU A 67 -11.55 22.17 -1.98
CA LEU A 67 -11.82 23.40 -2.72
C LEU A 67 -13.08 24.09 -2.24
N TYR A 68 -14.11 23.33 -1.89
CA TYR A 68 -15.35 23.89 -1.35
C TYR A 68 -15.18 24.49 0.04
N ILE A 69 -14.40 23.83 0.91
CA ILE A 69 -14.04 24.38 2.24
C ILE A 69 -13.29 25.69 2.07
N PHE A 70 -12.27 25.74 1.19
CA PHE A 70 -11.53 26.98 0.91
C PHE A 70 -12.43 28.07 0.33
N TRP A 71 -13.36 27.73 -0.56
CA TRP A 71 -14.33 28.68 -1.10
C TRP A 71 -15.25 29.23 -0.02
N TRP A 72 -15.68 28.40 0.90
CA TRP A 72 -16.55 28.81 2.02
C TRP A 72 -15.81 29.73 3.00
N LEU A 73 -14.58 29.39 3.33
CA LEU A 73 -13.70 30.24 4.14
C LEU A 73 -13.44 31.59 3.47
N PHE A 74 -13.12 31.59 2.17
CA PHE A 74 -12.94 32.82 1.38
C PHE A 74 -14.20 33.70 1.43
N ARG A 75 -15.37 33.14 1.25
CA ARG A 75 -16.65 33.88 1.35
C ARG A 75 -16.87 34.45 2.75
N GLY A 76 -16.55 33.70 3.77
CA GLY A 76 -16.65 34.13 5.18
C GLY A 76 -15.71 35.31 5.47
N ILE A 77 -14.42 35.16 5.15
CA ILE A 77 -13.39 36.21 5.33
C ILE A 77 -13.78 37.49 4.57
N ARG A 78 -14.19 37.35 3.30
CA ARG A 78 -14.63 38.47 2.47
C ARG A 78 -15.84 39.18 3.07
N ARG A 79 -16.83 38.41 3.61
CA ARG A 79 -18.02 38.98 4.26
C ARG A 79 -17.64 39.80 5.49
N LEU A 80 -16.66 39.33 6.26
CA LEU A 80 -16.14 40.07 7.43
C LEU A 80 -15.36 41.32 7.02
N ALA A 81 -14.48 41.22 6.00
CA ALA A 81 -13.63 42.32 5.56
C ALA A 81 -14.39 43.41 4.80
N VAL A 82 -15.28 43.03 3.88
CA VAL A 82 -15.99 43.95 2.99
C VAL A 82 -17.38 44.29 3.52
N ARG A 83 -17.85 43.59 4.55
CA ARG A 83 -19.20 43.74 5.15
C ARG A 83 -20.36 43.62 4.15
N ARG A 84 -20.09 43.03 2.96
CA ARG A 84 -21.09 42.79 1.92
C ARG A 84 -21.00 41.34 1.44
N PRO A 85 -22.16 40.65 1.26
CA PRO A 85 -22.15 39.29 0.68
C PRO A 85 -21.74 39.33 -0.80
N LEU A 86 -21.20 38.22 -1.29
CA LEU A 86 -21.00 38.02 -2.73
C LEU A 86 -22.35 38.01 -3.46
N PRO A 87 -22.46 38.66 -4.62
CA PRO A 87 -23.65 38.52 -5.46
C PRO A 87 -23.94 37.05 -5.78
N GLN A 88 -25.19 36.64 -5.74
CA GLN A 88 -25.57 35.22 -5.92
C GLN A 88 -25.02 34.63 -7.23
N ARG A 89 -25.05 35.38 -8.32
CA ARG A 89 -24.51 34.95 -9.62
C ARG A 89 -23.01 34.63 -9.55
N VAL A 90 -22.23 35.48 -8.86
CA VAL A 90 -20.78 35.27 -8.66
C VAL A 90 -20.53 34.04 -7.78
N GLY A 91 -21.35 33.84 -6.74
CA GLY A 91 -21.29 32.65 -5.88
C GLY A 91 -21.53 31.35 -6.66
N ILE A 92 -22.55 31.31 -7.51
CA ILE A 92 -22.89 30.14 -8.36
C ILE A 92 -21.77 29.91 -9.39
N MET A 93 -21.30 30.97 -10.05
CA MET A 93 -20.21 30.88 -11.03
C MET A 93 -18.93 30.31 -10.40
N GLY A 94 -18.57 30.80 -9.19
CA GLY A 94 -17.41 30.30 -8.45
C GLY A 94 -17.50 28.81 -8.16
N VAL A 95 -18.64 28.30 -7.68
CA VAL A 95 -18.82 26.86 -7.44
C VAL A 95 -18.75 26.06 -8.75
N ARG A 96 -19.32 26.55 -9.85
CA ARG A 96 -19.23 25.89 -11.17
C ARG A 96 -17.78 25.79 -11.65
N CYS A 97 -17.03 26.89 -11.54
CA CYS A 97 -15.60 26.88 -11.91
C CYS A 97 -14.80 25.90 -11.05
N LEU A 98 -15.02 25.89 -9.73
CA LEU A 98 -14.33 24.98 -8.83
C LEU A 98 -14.61 23.51 -9.16
N LEU A 99 -15.87 23.15 -9.40
CA LEU A 99 -16.25 21.78 -9.81
C LEU A 99 -15.62 21.40 -11.16
N ALA A 100 -15.62 22.31 -12.14
CA ALA A 100 -14.99 22.04 -13.43
C ALA A 100 -13.47 21.85 -13.30
N VAL A 101 -12.81 22.71 -12.53
CA VAL A 101 -11.36 22.60 -12.25
C VAL A 101 -11.06 21.29 -11.53
N SER A 102 -11.81 20.93 -10.48
CA SER A 102 -11.57 19.68 -9.74
C SER A 102 -11.70 18.45 -10.65
N VAL A 103 -12.68 18.39 -11.53
CA VAL A 103 -12.82 17.29 -12.51
C VAL A 103 -11.58 17.18 -13.40
N VAL A 104 -11.10 18.29 -13.94
CA VAL A 104 -9.93 18.30 -14.83
C VAL A 104 -8.66 17.91 -14.06
N VAL A 105 -8.44 18.48 -12.89
CA VAL A 105 -7.25 18.18 -12.05
C VAL A 105 -7.25 16.71 -11.64
N SER A 106 -8.38 16.19 -11.14
CA SER A 106 -8.49 14.78 -10.75
C SER A 106 -8.27 13.84 -11.93
N ALA A 107 -8.78 14.17 -13.13
CA ALA A 107 -8.55 13.37 -14.33
C ALA A 107 -7.06 13.35 -14.72
N VAL A 108 -6.39 14.51 -14.69
CA VAL A 108 -4.94 14.61 -14.96
C VAL A 108 -4.15 13.83 -13.92
N MET A 109 -4.48 13.97 -12.62
CA MET A 109 -3.82 13.24 -11.55
C MET A 109 -3.98 11.72 -11.70
N CYS A 110 -5.18 11.23 -12.02
CA CYS A 110 -5.40 9.80 -12.22
C CYS A 110 -4.66 9.25 -13.44
N ILE A 111 -4.65 9.99 -14.56
CA ILE A 111 -3.90 9.60 -15.76
C ILE A 111 -2.40 9.56 -15.46
N ALA A 112 -1.85 10.62 -14.89
CA ALA A 112 -0.45 10.68 -14.50
C ALA A 112 -0.10 9.59 -13.47
N GLY A 113 -0.95 9.39 -12.47
CA GLY A 113 -0.77 8.39 -11.43
C GLY A 113 -0.86 6.94 -11.94
N TYR A 114 -1.64 6.69 -12.99
CA TYR A 114 -1.67 5.40 -13.66
C TYR A 114 -0.31 5.07 -14.32
N PHE A 115 0.23 6.01 -15.09
CA PHE A 115 1.55 5.82 -15.71
C PHE A 115 2.68 5.78 -14.66
N HIS A 116 2.55 6.55 -13.59
CA HIS A 116 3.52 6.53 -12.50
C HIS A 116 3.53 5.18 -11.76
N ASN A 117 2.36 4.56 -11.55
CA ASN A 117 2.26 3.23 -10.93
C ASN A 117 2.76 2.10 -11.84
N ALA A 118 2.85 2.31 -13.15
CA ALA A 118 3.30 1.28 -14.09
C ALA A 118 4.78 0.89 -13.85
N ASP A 119 5.57 1.77 -13.28
CA ASP A 119 6.98 1.56 -12.96
C ASP A 119 7.23 1.53 -11.44
N TYR A 120 8.47 1.25 -11.02
CA TYR A 120 8.93 1.33 -9.65
C TYR A 120 10.38 1.83 -9.60
N TYR A 121 10.76 2.38 -8.44
CA TYR A 121 12.14 2.81 -8.19
C TYR A 121 12.92 1.70 -7.47
N LEU A 122 14.06 1.32 -8.02
CA LEU A 122 15.03 0.46 -7.34
C LEU A 122 15.93 1.36 -6.48
N ARG A 123 15.66 1.39 -5.17
CA ARG A 123 16.40 2.19 -4.19
C ARG A 123 17.55 1.37 -3.60
N ARG A 124 18.66 2.01 -3.29
CA ARG A 124 19.79 1.35 -2.63
C ARG A 124 20.28 2.18 -1.45
N THR A 125 20.60 1.49 -0.35
CA THR A 125 21.12 2.14 0.86
C THR A 125 21.97 1.19 1.68
N ASP A 126 22.93 1.76 2.41
CA ASP A 126 23.70 1.08 3.44
C ASP A 126 22.90 1.05 4.75
N VAL A 127 22.97 -0.06 5.46
CA VAL A 127 22.33 -0.26 6.77
C VAL A 127 23.38 -0.77 7.76
N ASP A 128 23.75 0.07 8.71
CA ASP A 128 24.69 -0.32 9.76
C ASP A 128 24.01 -1.23 10.78
N LEU A 129 24.55 -2.44 10.91
CA LEU A 129 24.15 -3.43 11.91
C LEU A 129 25.28 -3.69 12.91
N PRO A 130 24.96 -4.19 14.12
CA PRO A 130 25.98 -4.67 15.04
C PRO A 130 26.69 -5.92 14.50
N GLY A 131 28.01 -6.02 14.71
CA GLY A 131 28.81 -7.18 14.34
C GLY A 131 29.56 -7.01 13.02
N ASP A 132 30.14 -8.13 12.54
CA ASP A 132 31.01 -8.16 11.35
C ASP A 132 30.31 -8.80 10.13
N SER A 133 29.00 -9.00 10.17
CA SER A 133 28.27 -9.62 9.07
C SER A 133 28.02 -8.60 7.96
N HIS A 134 28.47 -8.92 6.75
CA HIS A 134 28.22 -8.12 5.55
C HIS A 134 27.42 -8.92 4.54
N PHE A 135 26.27 -8.42 4.13
CA PHE A 135 25.42 -9.06 3.12
C PHE A 135 24.49 -8.06 2.43
N THR A 136 24.05 -8.42 1.25
CA THR A 136 23.08 -7.64 0.48
C THR A 136 21.72 -8.34 0.48
N ALA A 137 20.67 -7.60 0.81
CA ALA A 137 19.29 -8.08 0.68
C ALA A 137 18.51 -7.26 -0.36
N LEU A 138 17.66 -7.93 -1.12
CA LEU A 138 16.62 -7.31 -1.95
C LEU A 138 15.31 -7.41 -1.19
N PHE A 139 14.68 -6.28 -0.91
CA PHE A 139 13.40 -6.23 -0.19
C PHE A 139 12.31 -5.59 -1.04
N PHE A 140 11.18 -6.27 -1.15
CA PHE A 140 9.96 -5.77 -1.76
C PHE A 140 8.72 -6.31 -1.06
N SER A 141 7.58 -5.64 -1.23
CA SER A 141 6.30 -5.96 -0.60
C SER A 141 5.15 -5.45 -1.47
N ASP A 142 3.93 -5.85 -1.16
CA ASP A 142 2.70 -5.28 -1.69
C ASP A 142 2.63 -5.38 -3.23
N LEU A 143 2.67 -6.61 -3.74
CA LEU A 143 2.52 -6.90 -5.17
C LEU A 143 1.07 -6.79 -5.62
N HIS A 144 0.12 -7.24 -4.78
CA HIS A 144 -1.30 -7.24 -5.11
C HIS A 144 -1.59 -7.74 -6.52
N LEU A 145 -1.07 -8.95 -6.83
CA LEU A 145 -1.30 -9.56 -8.13
C LEU A 145 -2.81 -9.68 -8.37
N ASP A 146 -3.26 -9.06 -9.44
CA ASP A 146 -4.64 -9.03 -9.88
C ASP A 146 -4.71 -9.01 -11.43
N PRO A 147 -5.88 -9.09 -12.07
CA PRO A 147 -6.00 -9.06 -13.53
C PRO A 147 -5.50 -7.78 -14.18
N LEU A 148 -5.22 -6.72 -13.41
CA LEU A 148 -4.71 -5.43 -13.90
C LEU A 148 -3.21 -5.26 -13.65
N PHE A 149 -2.60 -6.20 -12.92
CA PHE A 149 -1.16 -6.19 -12.66
C PHE A 149 -0.38 -6.45 -13.96
N ASP A 150 0.57 -5.58 -14.25
CA ASP A 150 1.42 -5.73 -15.43
C ASP A 150 2.45 -6.85 -15.22
N ARG A 151 2.30 -7.96 -15.95
CA ARG A 151 3.23 -9.08 -15.89
C ARG A 151 4.68 -8.68 -16.24
N ASP A 152 4.87 -7.69 -17.11
CA ASP A 152 6.21 -7.20 -17.44
C ASP A 152 6.87 -6.53 -16.23
N LYS A 153 6.09 -5.98 -15.30
CA LYS A 153 6.59 -5.49 -14.02
C LYS A 153 7.19 -6.62 -13.18
N ALA A 154 6.52 -7.78 -13.08
CA ALA A 154 7.08 -8.95 -12.40
C ALA A 154 8.37 -9.45 -13.04
N LEU A 155 8.45 -9.42 -14.37
CA LEU A 155 9.67 -9.80 -15.11
C LEU A 155 10.80 -8.79 -14.88
N ARG A 156 10.51 -7.50 -14.74
CA ARG A 156 11.52 -6.48 -14.37
C ARG A 156 12.05 -6.72 -12.95
N ILE A 157 11.17 -7.06 -11.98
CA ILE A 157 11.59 -7.41 -10.61
C ILE A 157 12.52 -8.63 -10.63
N LEU A 158 12.19 -9.66 -11.42
CA LEU A 158 13.06 -10.81 -11.60
C LEU A 158 14.40 -10.43 -12.22
N HIS A 159 14.40 -9.57 -13.25
CA HIS A 159 15.62 -9.08 -13.88
C HIS A 159 16.52 -8.32 -12.90
N ASP A 160 15.93 -7.46 -12.06
CA ASP A 160 16.66 -6.72 -11.05
C ASP A 160 17.23 -7.65 -9.97
N ALA A 161 16.47 -8.66 -9.54
CA ALA A 161 16.95 -9.69 -8.62
C ALA A 161 18.16 -10.46 -9.22
N ASP A 162 18.11 -10.78 -10.52
CA ASP A 162 19.23 -11.44 -11.23
C ASP A 162 20.45 -10.53 -11.36
N SER A 163 20.24 -9.25 -11.59
CA SER A 163 21.30 -8.25 -11.72
C SER A 163 22.00 -7.96 -10.39
N VAL A 164 21.24 -7.87 -9.31
CA VAL A 164 21.75 -7.59 -7.95
C VAL A 164 22.44 -8.81 -7.36
N ARG A 165 21.94 -10.02 -7.61
CA ARG A 165 22.39 -11.29 -7.01
C ARG A 165 22.58 -11.18 -5.50
N PRO A 166 21.49 -10.83 -4.76
CA PRO A 166 21.57 -10.59 -3.34
C PRO A 166 21.86 -11.88 -2.57
N ASP A 167 22.33 -11.75 -1.33
CA ASP A 167 22.41 -12.88 -0.41
C ASP A 167 21.01 -13.33 -0.01
N PHE A 168 20.14 -12.38 0.29
CA PHE A 168 18.77 -12.62 0.66
C PHE A 168 17.79 -11.92 -0.25
N ILE A 169 16.64 -12.54 -0.49
CA ILE A 169 15.46 -11.85 -1.01
C ILE A 169 14.39 -11.90 0.07
N PHE A 170 13.86 -10.75 0.44
CA PHE A 170 12.79 -10.60 1.42
C PHE A 170 11.52 -10.14 0.72
N PHE A 171 10.45 -10.93 0.85
CA PHE A 171 9.11 -10.56 0.44
C PHE A 171 8.27 -10.23 1.66
N GLY A 172 7.80 -9.00 1.74
CA GLY A 172 7.13 -8.42 2.90
C GLY A 172 5.63 -8.63 2.97
N GLY A 173 5.04 -9.54 2.17
CA GLY A 173 3.60 -9.85 2.19
C GLY A 173 2.74 -9.07 1.20
N ASP A 174 1.45 -9.31 1.22
CA ASP A 174 0.44 -8.85 0.27
C ASP A 174 0.76 -9.26 -1.17
N LEU A 175 0.74 -10.58 -1.39
CA LEU A 175 1.09 -11.23 -2.65
C LEU A 175 0.05 -10.97 -3.74
N SER A 176 -1.23 -11.20 -3.42
CA SER A 176 -2.29 -11.14 -4.41
C SER A 176 -3.64 -10.76 -3.80
N ASP A 177 -4.46 -10.14 -4.63
CA ASP A 177 -5.89 -9.89 -4.36
C ASP A 177 -6.78 -11.00 -4.95
N GLU A 178 -6.19 -11.99 -5.64
CA GLU A 178 -6.87 -13.05 -6.36
C GLU A 178 -6.54 -14.45 -5.79
N HIS A 179 -7.24 -15.47 -6.29
CA HIS A 179 -7.00 -16.84 -5.88
C HIS A 179 -5.67 -17.38 -6.44
N ASP A 180 -4.93 -18.19 -5.65
CA ASP A 180 -3.62 -18.74 -5.99
C ASP A 180 -3.60 -19.54 -7.31
N SER A 181 -4.72 -20.16 -7.68
CA SER A 181 -4.86 -20.85 -8.97
C SER A 181 -4.75 -19.89 -10.17
N LEU A 182 -5.23 -18.65 -10.05
CA LEU A 182 -5.12 -17.63 -11.10
C LEU A 182 -3.67 -17.22 -11.30
N MET A 183 -2.93 -17.01 -10.21
CA MET A 183 -1.50 -16.70 -10.27
C MET A 183 -0.72 -17.79 -11.03
N THR A 184 -1.05 -19.06 -10.82
CA THR A 184 -0.43 -20.19 -11.53
C THR A 184 -0.84 -20.22 -13.00
N LEU A 185 -2.10 -19.98 -13.33
CA LEU A 185 -2.59 -19.91 -14.72
C LEU A 185 -1.91 -18.78 -15.52
N GLU A 186 -1.62 -17.66 -14.87
CA GLU A 186 -0.93 -16.51 -15.45
C GLU A 186 0.59 -16.68 -15.50
N GLY A 187 1.13 -17.77 -14.93
CA GLY A 187 2.54 -18.14 -14.97
C GLY A 187 3.44 -17.41 -14.01
N TYR A 188 2.88 -16.80 -12.94
CA TYR A 188 3.69 -16.17 -11.88
C TYR A 188 4.47 -17.19 -11.06
N ASP A 189 4.04 -18.45 -11.01
CA ASP A 189 4.78 -19.55 -10.37
C ASP A 189 6.22 -19.69 -10.91
N LYS A 190 6.41 -19.56 -12.23
CA LYS A 190 7.73 -19.59 -12.83
C LYS A 190 8.58 -18.40 -12.42
N ILE A 191 8.00 -17.20 -12.48
CA ILE A 191 8.69 -15.96 -12.13
C ILE A 191 9.16 -16.01 -10.68
N PHE A 192 8.28 -16.41 -9.75
CA PHE A 192 8.60 -16.50 -8.33
C PHE A 192 9.64 -17.58 -8.02
N ARG A 193 9.57 -18.72 -8.73
CA ARG A 193 10.57 -19.79 -8.58
C ARG A 193 11.94 -19.36 -9.07
N GLU A 194 12.01 -18.70 -10.22
CA GLU A 194 13.25 -18.16 -10.74
C GLU A 194 13.81 -17.06 -9.84
N MET A 195 12.93 -16.17 -9.31
CA MET A 195 13.31 -15.11 -8.40
C MET A 195 13.90 -15.67 -7.10
N ALA A 196 13.24 -16.65 -6.47
CA ALA A 196 13.76 -17.30 -5.28
C ALA A 196 15.16 -17.91 -5.51
N GLY A 197 15.41 -18.47 -6.70
CA GLY A 197 16.70 -19.01 -7.10
C GLY A 197 17.80 -17.96 -7.33
N LYS A 198 17.50 -16.65 -7.32
CA LYS A 198 18.51 -15.59 -7.44
C LYS A 198 19.17 -15.22 -6.12
N ALA A 199 18.55 -15.57 -4.99
CA ALA A 199 19.15 -15.38 -3.67
C ALA A 199 20.26 -16.40 -3.44
N ARG A 200 21.44 -15.93 -2.99
CA ARG A 200 22.59 -16.82 -2.73
C ARG A 200 22.42 -17.65 -1.47
N VAL A 201 21.74 -17.14 -0.46
CA VAL A 201 21.50 -17.79 0.83
C VAL A 201 20.05 -18.25 0.96
N GLY A 202 19.08 -17.39 0.65
CA GLY A 202 17.68 -17.76 0.69
C GLY A 202 16.71 -16.64 0.36
N ALA A 203 15.54 -17.05 -0.13
CA ALA A 203 14.41 -16.18 -0.35
C ALA A 203 13.38 -16.41 0.77
N PHE A 204 13.10 -15.39 1.56
CA PHE A 204 12.20 -15.41 2.71
C PHE A 204 10.95 -14.60 2.43
N ALA A 205 9.82 -15.11 2.86
CA ALA A 205 8.54 -14.43 2.74
C ALA A 205 7.79 -14.44 4.06
N VAL A 206 7.03 -13.37 4.29
CA VAL A 206 6.00 -13.30 5.32
C VAL A 206 4.66 -13.06 4.66
N ASP A 207 3.59 -13.31 5.38
CA ASP A 207 2.26 -12.94 4.97
C ASP A 207 1.96 -11.46 5.27
N GLY A 208 1.07 -10.88 4.46
CA GLY A 208 0.38 -9.64 4.76
C GLY A 208 -1.10 -9.91 5.09
N ASN A 209 -1.88 -8.87 5.16
CA ASN A 209 -3.31 -9.02 5.46
C ASN A 209 -4.10 -9.63 4.28
N HIS A 210 -3.60 -9.50 3.06
CA HIS A 210 -4.25 -10.06 1.87
C HIS A 210 -4.13 -11.57 1.80
N GLU A 211 -3.07 -12.18 2.31
CA GLU A 211 -2.98 -13.63 2.47
C GLU A 211 -4.13 -14.16 3.35
N GLY A 212 -4.52 -13.43 4.39
CA GLY A 212 -5.69 -13.77 5.20
C GLY A 212 -7.02 -13.69 4.43
N TYR A 213 -7.16 -12.76 3.50
CA TYR A 213 -8.34 -12.70 2.62
C TYR A 213 -8.32 -13.83 1.59
N MET A 214 -7.16 -14.17 1.04
CA MET A 214 -6.98 -15.31 0.15
C MET A 214 -7.35 -16.64 0.83
N GLU A 215 -6.86 -16.88 2.05
CA GLU A 215 -7.21 -18.08 2.84
C GLU A 215 -8.71 -18.19 3.11
N ARG A 216 -9.37 -17.07 3.44
CA ARG A 216 -10.82 -17.05 3.61
C ARG A 216 -11.57 -17.45 2.34
N SER A 217 -11.01 -17.19 1.16
CA SER A 217 -11.56 -17.61 -0.14
C SER A 217 -11.20 -19.04 -0.54
N GLY A 218 -10.44 -19.76 0.30
CA GLY A 218 -10.01 -21.13 0.04
C GLY A 218 -8.68 -21.28 -0.71
N SER A 219 -7.90 -20.19 -0.85
CA SER A 219 -6.55 -20.21 -1.40
C SER A 219 -5.51 -20.69 -0.39
N ASP A 220 -4.36 -21.14 -0.90
CA ASP A 220 -3.18 -21.52 -0.12
C ASP A 220 -1.96 -20.68 -0.56
N PRO A 221 -1.90 -19.38 -0.21
CA PRO A 221 -0.79 -18.51 -0.61
C PRO A 221 0.56 -18.98 -0.03
N HIS A 222 0.58 -19.47 1.19
CA HIS A 222 1.79 -19.96 1.85
C HIS A 222 2.33 -21.22 1.16
N GLY A 223 1.46 -22.20 0.87
CA GLY A 223 1.84 -23.37 0.10
C GLY A 223 2.26 -23.03 -1.31
N TRP A 224 1.63 -22.03 -1.94
CA TRP A 224 2.03 -21.55 -3.26
C TRP A 224 3.46 -20.97 -3.24
N LEU A 225 3.81 -20.11 -2.27
CA LEU A 225 5.15 -19.58 -2.09
C LEU A 225 6.18 -20.70 -1.81
N ARG A 226 5.86 -21.63 -0.90
CA ARG A 226 6.76 -22.76 -0.57
C ARG A 226 7.02 -23.65 -1.78
N ARG A 227 6.00 -23.96 -2.61
CA ARG A 227 6.17 -24.73 -3.86
C ARG A 227 7.04 -24.01 -4.90
N ASN A 228 7.17 -22.69 -4.78
CA ASN A 228 7.99 -21.85 -5.63
C ASN A 228 9.35 -21.47 -5.00
N GLY A 229 9.79 -22.23 -3.98
CA GLY A 229 11.13 -22.13 -3.41
C GLY A 229 11.34 -21.05 -2.34
N TRP A 230 10.26 -20.44 -1.86
CA TRP A 230 10.32 -19.46 -0.79
C TRP A 230 10.24 -20.11 0.60
N ILE A 231 11.05 -19.60 1.53
CA ILE A 231 10.97 -19.94 2.95
C ILE A 231 9.93 -19.01 3.59
N VAL A 232 8.74 -19.53 3.82
CA VAL A 232 7.65 -18.76 4.42
C VAL A 232 7.75 -18.86 5.94
N LEU A 233 7.94 -17.72 6.58
CA LEU A 233 8.07 -17.58 8.02
C LEU A 233 6.74 -17.08 8.61
N GLU A 234 6.22 -17.85 9.56
CA GLU A 234 4.96 -17.58 10.26
C GLU A 234 5.22 -17.71 11.76
N ASP A 235 5.40 -16.60 12.45
CA ASP A 235 5.88 -16.54 13.84
C ASP A 235 7.01 -17.54 14.09
N SER A 236 8.04 -17.46 13.25
CA SER A 236 9.17 -18.39 13.26
C SER A 236 10.45 -17.70 12.83
N THR A 237 11.59 -18.30 13.23
CA THR A 237 12.93 -17.76 12.93
C THR A 237 13.77 -18.81 12.21
N ALA A 238 14.40 -18.40 11.13
CA ALA A 238 15.43 -19.16 10.44
C ALA A 238 16.77 -18.43 10.56
N CYS A 239 17.80 -19.12 11.05
CA CYS A 239 19.14 -18.58 11.17
C CYS A 239 20.06 -19.17 10.11
N THR A 240 20.94 -18.33 9.57
CA THR A 240 22.00 -18.66 8.63
C THR A 240 23.34 -18.22 9.24
N GLU A 241 24.42 -18.38 8.49
CA GLU A 241 25.74 -17.87 8.90
C GLU A 241 25.81 -16.34 8.86
N LEU A 242 24.94 -15.67 8.09
CA LEU A 242 24.96 -14.21 7.88
C LEU A 242 23.97 -13.47 8.77
N ALA A 243 22.76 -14.01 8.97
CA ALA A 243 21.71 -13.37 9.76
C ALA A 243 20.67 -14.38 10.27
N CYS A 244 19.97 -14.03 11.33
CA CYS A 244 18.72 -14.67 11.74
C CYS A 244 17.55 -13.85 11.24
N ILE A 245 16.63 -14.47 10.51
CA ILE A 245 15.45 -13.85 9.93
C ILE A 245 14.23 -14.37 10.67
N THR A 246 13.47 -13.48 11.31
CA THR A 246 12.19 -13.80 11.93
C THR A 246 11.08 -13.25 11.08
N GLY A 247 10.11 -14.07 10.72
CA GLY A 247 8.87 -13.63 10.07
C GLY A 247 7.70 -13.72 11.04
N ARG A 248 6.89 -12.64 11.04
CA ARG A 248 5.69 -12.56 11.86
C ARG A 248 4.48 -12.97 11.04
N ILE A 249 3.56 -13.72 11.66
CA ILE A 249 2.24 -13.95 11.08
C ILE A 249 1.47 -12.63 11.09
N ASP A 250 0.79 -12.27 9.99
CA ASP A 250 -0.02 -11.06 9.95
C ASP A 250 -1.26 -11.17 10.86
N HIS A 251 -1.70 -10.04 11.40
CA HIS A 251 -2.86 -9.97 12.28
C HIS A 251 -4.14 -10.50 11.61
N GLN A 252 -4.32 -10.28 10.30
CA GLN A 252 -5.49 -10.76 9.56
C GLN A 252 -5.42 -12.27 9.33
N VAL A 253 -4.25 -12.82 9.03
CA VAL A 253 -4.03 -14.26 8.88
C VAL A 253 -4.28 -14.96 10.22
N ALA A 254 -3.68 -14.46 11.30
CA ALA A 254 -3.91 -14.96 12.65
C ALA A 254 -5.40 -14.96 13.02
N HIS A 255 -6.11 -13.86 12.73
CA HIS A 255 -7.56 -13.75 12.95
C HIS A 255 -8.37 -14.76 12.13
N VAL A 256 -8.05 -14.96 10.86
CA VAL A 256 -8.76 -15.91 9.98
C VAL A 256 -8.57 -17.34 10.46
N ARG A 257 -7.37 -17.68 10.93
CA ARG A 257 -7.03 -19.01 11.45
C ARG A 257 -7.49 -19.24 12.90
N GLY A 258 -7.90 -18.18 13.61
CA GLY A 258 -8.28 -18.26 15.03
C GLY A 258 -7.10 -18.55 15.96
N VAL A 259 -5.90 -18.09 15.60
CA VAL A 259 -4.68 -18.24 16.40
C VAL A 259 -4.19 -16.87 16.92
N GLU A 260 -3.46 -16.89 18.02
CA GLU A 260 -2.76 -15.70 18.53
C GLU A 260 -1.33 -15.64 17.97
N ARG A 261 -0.84 -14.43 17.71
CA ARG A 261 0.56 -14.20 17.36
C ARG A 261 1.45 -14.56 18.56
N LEU A 262 2.50 -15.30 18.32
CA LEU A 262 3.43 -15.65 19.39
C LEU A 262 4.17 -14.39 19.86
N PRO A 263 4.42 -14.23 21.19
CA PRO A 263 5.33 -13.19 21.66
C PRO A 263 6.71 -13.35 21.00
N LEU A 264 7.32 -12.24 20.62
CA LEU A 264 8.57 -12.27 19.86
C LEU A 264 9.72 -12.97 20.61
N ASP A 265 9.72 -12.92 21.94
CA ASP A 265 10.70 -13.63 22.78
C ASP A 265 10.68 -15.16 22.61
N PHE A 266 9.52 -15.74 22.23
CA PHE A 266 9.39 -17.19 22.01
C PHE A 266 10.02 -17.65 20.70
N ILE A 267 10.14 -16.75 19.74
CA ILE A 267 10.67 -17.02 18.40
C ILE A 267 11.99 -16.30 18.14
N ALA A 268 12.52 -15.61 19.16
CA ALA A 268 13.80 -14.93 19.07
C ALA A 268 14.96 -15.92 18.81
N PRO A 269 16.00 -15.50 18.09
CA PRO A 269 17.22 -16.28 17.94
C PRO A 269 17.83 -16.60 19.31
N ALA A 270 18.66 -17.66 19.36
CA ALA A 270 19.41 -17.99 20.57
C ALA A 270 20.20 -16.78 21.11
N LYS A 271 20.27 -16.64 22.44
CA LYS A 271 20.88 -15.47 23.11
C LYS A 271 22.36 -15.27 22.76
N ASP A 272 23.04 -16.35 22.42
CA ASP A 272 24.46 -16.39 22.03
C ASP A 272 24.68 -16.23 20.51
N SER A 273 23.62 -16.04 19.75
CA SER A 273 23.71 -15.76 18.31
C SER A 273 24.53 -14.48 18.08
N ARG A 274 25.61 -14.60 17.31
CA ARG A 274 26.51 -13.50 16.97
C ARG A 274 26.13 -12.78 15.67
N VAL A 275 25.19 -13.35 14.91
CA VAL A 275 24.72 -12.76 13.65
C VAL A 275 23.57 -11.79 13.93
N PRO A 276 23.38 -10.78 13.03
CA PRO A 276 22.28 -9.83 13.13
C PRO A 276 20.93 -10.52 13.14
N TRP A 277 19.98 -9.91 13.84
CA TRP A 277 18.59 -10.33 13.89
C TRP A 277 17.68 -9.37 13.15
N ILE A 278 17.09 -9.83 12.03
CA ILE A 278 16.17 -9.06 11.19
C ILE A 278 14.76 -9.62 11.37
N VAL A 279 13.78 -8.72 11.52
CA VAL A 279 12.36 -9.07 11.60
C VAL A 279 11.63 -8.58 10.35
N LEU A 280 10.87 -9.47 9.74
CA LEU A 280 9.88 -9.16 8.70
C LEU A 280 8.50 -9.17 9.37
N ASP A 281 7.82 -8.04 9.39
CA ASP A 281 6.44 -7.90 9.88
C ASP A 281 5.69 -6.98 8.93
N HIS A 282 4.72 -7.50 8.21
CA HIS A 282 4.05 -6.77 7.14
C HIS A 282 3.52 -5.41 7.59
N GLN A 283 2.84 -5.36 8.75
CA GLN A 283 2.26 -4.13 9.28
C GLN A 283 3.20 -3.45 10.30
N PRO A 284 3.57 -2.16 10.12
CA PRO A 284 4.49 -1.45 11.03
C PRO A 284 3.78 -1.00 12.33
N ARG A 285 3.24 -1.96 13.08
CA ARG A 285 2.53 -1.67 14.35
C ARG A 285 3.46 -1.50 15.55
N GLY A 286 4.70 -1.96 15.43
CA GLY A 286 5.66 -2.13 16.50
C GLY A 286 5.73 -3.59 16.95
N LEU A 287 6.79 -3.90 17.63
CA LEU A 287 7.01 -5.22 18.21
C LEU A 287 6.65 -5.21 19.70
N ASP A 288 6.24 -6.36 20.20
CA ASP A 288 5.95 -6.53 21.62
C ASP A 288 7.19 -6.20 22.46
N SER A 289 6.97 -5.83 23.74
CA SER A 289 8.07 -5.60 24.68
C SER A 289 8.96 -6.85 24.76
N LEU A 290 10.25 -6.66 24.56
CA LEU A 290 11.25 -7.71 24.59
C LEU A 290 12.05 -7.61 25.89
N ASP A 291 12.05 -8.67 26.69
CA ASP A 291 12.77 -8.72 27.94
C ASP A 291 14.26 -9.11 27.75
N THR A 292 14.61 -9.66 26.58
CA THR A 292 15.92 -10.27 26.35
C THR A 292 16.79 -9.54 25.32
N ARG A 293 16.48 -9.65 24.05
CA ARG A 293 17.24 -9.05 22.94
C ARG A 293 16.27 -8.38 21.98
N LYS A 294 16.61 -7.17 21.53
CA LYS A 294 15.84 -6.49 20.46
C LYS A 294 16.39 -6.91 19.10
N PRO A 295 15.52 -6.99 18.08
CA PRO A 295 15.97 -7.06 16.70
C PRO A 295 16.87 -5.87 16.34
N ASP A 296 17.83 -6.12 15.48
CA ASP A 296 18.74 -5.08 15.00
C ASP A 296 18.10 -4.25 13.91
N PHE A 297 17.18 -4.86 13.14
CA PHE A 297 16.45 -4.20 12.06
C PHE A 297 15.07 -4.85 11.82
N ALA A 298 14.10 -4.05 11.37
CA ALA A 298 12.78 -4.53 10.98
C ALA A 298 12.35 -3.97 9.61
N LEU A 299 11.60 -4.76 8.87
CA LEU A 299 11.09 -4.48 7.52
C LEU A 299 9.59 -4.65 7.46
N SER A 300 8.89 -3.67 6.87
CA SER A 300 7.44 -3.68 6.70
C SER A 300 7.01 -3.08 5.37
N GLY A 301 5.78 -3.40 4.94
CA GLY A 301 5.05 -2.80 3.84
C GLY A 301 3.73 -2.19 4.29
N HIS A 302 2.62 -2.63 3.67
CA HIS A 302 1.22 -2.40 4.06
C HIS A 302 0.68 -0.98 3.86
N THR A 303 1.46 0.05 4.10
CA THR A 303 0.94 1.43 4.18
C THR A 303 0.76 2.07 2.81
N HIS A 304 1.45 1.56 1.78
CA HIS A 304 1.56 2.13 0.43
C HIS A 304 1.96 3.60 0.42
N ASP A 305 2.49 4.13 1.56
CA ASP A 305 2.66 5.58 1.78
C ASP A 305 1.37 6.37 1.46
N GLY A 306 0.21 5.74 1.75
CA GLY A 306 -1.12 6.29 1.49
C GLY A 306 -1.54 6.30 0.02
N GLN A 307 -0.72 5.78 -0.90
CA GLN A 307 -0.95 5.52 -2.32
C GLN A 307 -1.34 6.75 -3.15
N PHE A 308 -2.38 7.52 -2.77
CA PHE A 308 -2.75 8.76 -3.45
C PHE A 308 -3.27 9.82 -2.48
N PHE A 309 -3.05 11.08 -2.85
CA PHE A 309 -3.52 12.23 -2.06
C PHE A 309 -5.05 12.21 -1.92
N PRO A 310 -5.63 12.49 -0.71
CA PRO A 310 -4.93 12.92 0.52
C PRO A 310 -4.47 11.77 1.43
N GLY A 311 -4.55 10.51 0.99
CA GLY A 311 -4.11 9.33 1.73
C GLY A 311 -2.65 9.47 2.19
N THR A 312 -1.77 10.00 1.34
CA THR A 312 -0.36 10.29 1.65
C THR A 312 -0.14 11.23 2.85
N VAL A 313 -1.12 12.08 3.17
CA VAL A 313 -1.10 12.93 4.37
C VAL A 313 -1.72 12.21 5.56
N ILE A 314 -2.85 11.54 5.33
CA ILE A 314 -3.63 10.88 6.39
C ILE A 314 -2.87 9.71 6.98
N ILE A 315 -2.13 8.95 6.17
CA ILE A 315 -1.42 7.73 6.59
C ILE A 315 -0.41 8.03 7.71
N ASN A 316 0.23 9.20 7.68
CA ASN A 316 1.16 9.67 8.71
C ASN A 316 0.50 10.00 10.06
N TRP A 317 -0.83 10.10 10.11
CA TRP A 317 -1.58 10.23 11.37
C TRP A 317 -2.02 8.87 11.93
N VAL A 318 -2.04 7.86 11.07
CA VAL A 318 -2.46 6.50 11.43
C VAL A 318 -1.29 5.68 11.94
N TRP A 319 -0.13 5.79 11.27
CA TRP A 319 1.06 4.98 11.57
C TRP A 319 2.19 5.84 12.14
N LYS A 320 2.89 5.31 13.14
CA LYS A 320 4.07 5.97 13.72
C LYS A 320 5.22 6.11 12.71
N ILE A 321 5.37 5.10 11.84
CA ILE A 321 6.22 5.13 10.66
C ILE A 321 5.33 4.69 9.51
N ALA A 322 4.93 5.62 8.67
CA ALA A 322 4.10 5.32 7.50
C ALA A 322 4.96 4.94 6.29
N TYR A 323 6.18 5.49 6.20
CA TYR A 323 7.07 5.30 5.07
C TYR A 323 8.54 5.63 5.43
N GLY A 324 9.47 4.94 4.78
CA GLY A 324 10.90 5.20 4.88
C GLY A 324 11.53 4.67 6.17
N PHE A 325 12.69 5.22 6.49
CA PHE A 325 13.44 4.83 7.68
C PHE A 325 12.91 5.52 8.93
N GLY A 326 12.86 4.77 10.02
CA GLY A 326 12.47 5.29 11.33
C GLY A 326 12.98 4.41 12.47
N ALA A 327 12.55 4.72 13.68
CA ALA A 327 12.76 3.90 14.85
C ALA A 327 11.44 3.70 15.59
N LEU A 328 11.12 2.46 15.92
CA LEU A 328 9.95 2.09 16.68
C LEU A 328 10.36 1.12 17.78
N ASP A 329 9.99 1.43 19.01
CA ASP A 329 10.34 0.67 20.20
C ASP A 329 11.87 0.49 20.40
N GLY A 330 12.66 1.43 19.84
CA GLY A 330 14.13 1.44 19.87
C GLY A 330 14.78 0.51 18.84
N ILE A 331 14.03 0.03 17.86
CA ILE A 331 14.47 -0.81 16.75
C ILE A 331 14.50 0.03 15.48
N LYS A 332 15.56 -0.08 14.68
CA LYS A 332 15.64 0.52 13.36
C LYS A 332 14.62 -0.14 12.43
N TRP A 333 13.88 0.65 11.66
CA TRP A 333 12.80 0.16 10.82
C TRP A 333 12.83 0.78 9.44
N LEU A 334 12.52 0.00 8.43
CA LEU A 334 12.19 0.47 7.09
C LEU A 334 10.78 0.02 6.74
N VAL A 335 9.93 0.99 6.37
CA VAL A 335 8.60 0.76 5.83
C VAL A 335 8.61 1.14 4.37
N THR A 336 8.42 0.17 3.48
CA THR A 336 8.32 0.43 2.04
C THR A 336 6.92 0.86 1.64
N SER A 337 6.82 1.64 0.57
CA SER A 337 5.53 1.95 -0.06
C SER A 337 5.00 0.83 -0.97
N GLY A 338 5.77 -0.26 -1.10
CA GLY A 338 5.40 -1.40 -1.94
C GLY A 338 5.71 -1.21 -3.42
N VAL A 339 5.76 -2.31 -4.16
CA VAL A 339 6.08 -2.29 -5.60
C VAL A 339 4.88 -2.04 -6.49
N HIS A 340 3.66 -2.19 -5.96
CA HIS A 340 2.42 -1.95 -6.69
C HIS A 340 1.39 -1.25 -5.81
N SER A 341 0.27 -0.84 -6.39
CA SER A 341 -0.86 -0.23 -5.68
C SER A 341 -1.87 -1.28 -5.25
N TRP A 342 -2.53 -1.05 -4.14
CA TRP A 342 -3.70 -1.80 -3.75
C TRP A 342 -4.96 -1.27 -4.46
N GLY A 343 -5.74 -2.16 -5.06
CA GLY A 343 -6.98 -1.83 -5.75
C GLY A 343 -6.74 -1.00 -7.03
N PRO A 344 -7.14 0.27 -7.13
CA PRO A 344 -6.92 1.04 -8.34
C PRO A 344 -5.43 1.19 -8.68
N PRO A 345 -5.00 0.90 -9.94
CA PRO A 345 -3.60 0.98 -10.34
C PRO A 345 -3.15 2.45 -10.57
N VAL A 346 -3.27 3.26 -9.52
CA VAL A 346 -2.99 4.71 -9.55
C VAL A 346 -2.20 5.09 -8.31
N ARG A 347 -1.07 5.79 -8.50
CA ARG A 347 -0.29 6.40 -7.42
C ARG A 347 -0.11 7.90 -7.66
N VAL A 348 -0.42 8.71 -6.63
CA VAL A 348 -0.29 10.17 -6.68
C VAL A 348 0.29 10.68 -5.36
N GLY A 349 1.54 11.10 -5.39
CA GLY A 349 2.26 11.60 -4.20
C GLY A 349 2.94 10.52 -3.37
N SER A 350 2.96 9.27 -3.86
CA SER A 350 3.80 8.17 -3.37
C SER A 350 4.43 7.44 -4.55
N ASP A 351 5.57 6.81 -4.34
CA ASP A 351 6.27 6.01 -5.36
C ASP A 351 6.00 4.51 -5.16
N ALA A 352 6.02 3.72 -6.24
CA ALA A 352 6.25 2.30 -6.14
C ALA A 352 7.76 2.05 -6.03
N GLU A 353 8.20 1.11 -5.18
CA GLU A 353 9.62 0.93 -4.94
C GLU A 353 10.01 -0.49 -4.50
N MET A 354 11.27 -0.80 -4.70
CA MET A 354 11.98 -1.97 -4.20
C MET A 354 13.33 -1.52 -3.63
N TRP A 355 13.83 -2.17 -2.59
CA TRP A 355 15.03 -1.78 -1.88
C TRP A 355 16.16 -2.79 -2.00
N ILE A 356 17.36 -2.30 -2.32
CA ILE A 356 18.63 -3.02 -2.13
C ILE A 356 19.22 -2.50 -0.82
N LEU A 357 19.36 -3.39 0.15
CA LEU A 357 19.89 -3.09 1.48
C LEU A 357 21.28 -3.71 1.60
N ASP A 358 22.30 -2.90 1.67
CA ASP A 358 23.68 -3.33 1.94
C ASP A 358 23.92 -3.26 3.44
N PHE A 359 23.79 -4.38 4.11
CA PHE A 359 24.03 -4.51 5.55
C PHE A 359 25.53 -4.60 5.82
N LYS A 360 25.98 -3.75 6.78
CA LYS A 360 27.40 -3.60 7.13
C LYS A 360 27.58 -3.60 8.63
#